data_b9cd8d64593bdd40092486dfa96da36a
#
_entry.id   b9cd8d64593bdd40092486dfa96da36a
#
_cell.length_a   1.000
_cell.length_b   1.000
_cell.length_c   1.000
_cell.angle_alpha   90.00
_cell.angle_beta   90.00
_cell.angle_gamma   90.00
#
_symmetry.space_group_name_H-M   'P 1'
#
loop_
_entity.id
_entity.type
_entity.pdbx_description
1 polymer ?
#
loop_
_entity_poly.entity_id
_entity_poly.type
_entity_poly.pdbx_seq_one_letter_code
_entity_poly.pdbx_strand_id
1 'polypeptide(L)'
;MILVDTNVVSEPLLPRPDRKVLAWLDAQVAETLYLSTVSLAELLFGVENLPAGKRRKALAFSLQEKVMALFGERIVPFDLAAAAAYAKIVVRARRRGHPISVADAQIAAIAAARRFSVATRDEAPFNAAGVPVINPWTAGAAP
;
A
#
# COMPACT_ATOMS: atom_id res chain seq x y z
N MET A 1 -12.85 0.24 5.19
CA MET A 1 -12.07 0.16 3.94
C MET A 1 -10.60 0.37 4.25
N ILE A 2 -9.74 -0.39 3.61
CA ILE A 2 -8.30 -0.44 3.90
C ILE A 2 -7.53 -0.24 2.58
N LEU A 3 -6.67 0.77 2.54
CA LEU A 3 -5.71 0.96 1.47
C LEU A 3 -4.45 0.15 1.80
N VAL A 4 -4.12 -0.82 0.97
CA VAL A 4 -3.00 -1.72 1.21
C VAL A 4 -1.74 -1.13 0.60
N ASP A 5 -0.71 -0.93 1.43
CA ASP A 5 0.57 -0.37 0.99
C ASP A 5 1.41 -1.41 0.22
N THR A 6 2.37 -0.92 -0.54
CA THR A 6 3.25 -1.72 -1.40
C THR A 6 3.89 -2.90 -0.69
N ASN A 7 4.41 -2.69 0.53
CA ASN A 7 5.09 -3.74 1.29
C ASN A 7 4.16 -4.90 1.71
N VAL A 8 2.88 -4.64 1.92
CA VAL A 8 1.89 -5.66 2.26
C VAL A 8 1.51 -6.47 1.03
N VAL A 9 1.28 -5.80 -0.11
CA VAL A 9 0.93 -6.47 -1.38
C VAL A 9 2.09 -7.31 -1.92
N SER A 10 3.32 -6.84 -1.75
CA SER A 10 4.51 -7.54 -2.23
C SER A 10 4.92 -8.72 -1.35
N GLU A 11 4.51 -8.76 -0.09
CA GLU A 11 4.90 -9.83 0.85
C GLU A 11 4.58 -11.24 0.33
N PRO A 12 3.37 -11.54 -0.19
CA PRO A 12 3.05 -12.85 -0.74
C PRO A 12 3.88 -13.25 -1.96
N LEU A 13 4.57 -12.29 -2.60
CA LEU A 13 5.43 -12.54 -3.76
C LEU A 13 6.85 -12.93 -3.38
N LEU A 14 7.22 -12.80 -2.11
CA LEU A 14 8.54 -13.16 -1.61
C LEU A 14 8.70 -14.69 -1.54
N PRO A 15 9.95 -15.22 -1.64
CA PRO A 15 10.21 -16.66 -1.51
C PRO A 15 9.80 -17.22 -0.14
N ARG A 16 9.90 -16.42 0.92
CA ARG A 16 9.56 -16.77 2.30
C ARG A 16 8.70 -15.66 2.91
N PRO A 17 7.42 -15.60 2.55
CA PRO A 17 6.53 -14.57 3.07
C PRO A 17 6.26 -14.75 4.57
N ASP A 18 6.03 -13.64 5.25
CA ASP A 18 5.64 -13.66 6.66
C ASP A 18 4.25 -14.25 6.82
N ARG A 19 4.14 -15.29 7.65
CA ARG A 19 2.89 -16.00 7.89
C ARG A 19 1.80 -15.13 8.52
N LYS A 20 2.17 -14.16 9.35
CA LYS A 20 1.23 -13.22 9.97
C LYS A 20 0.56 -12.34 8.93
N VAL A 21 1.35 -11.86 7.97
CA VAL A 21 0.83 -11.03 6.88
C VAL A 21 -0.11 -11.84 5.98
N LEU A 22 0.26 -13.07 5.62
CA LEU A 22 -0.61 -13.96 4.84
C LEU A 22 -1.92 -14.22 5.58
N ALA A 23 -1.84 -14.57 6.86
CA ALA A 23 -3.02 -14.83 7.69
C ALA A 23 -3.90 -13.58 7.82
N TRP A 24 -3.28 -12.41 7.96
CA TRP A 24 -4.02 -11.16 8.03
C TRP A 24 -4.76 -10.87 6.71
N LEU A 25 -4.10 -11.05 5.57
CA LEU A 25 -4.71 -10.87 4.25
C LEU A 25 -5.87 -11.86 4.03
N ASP A 26 -5.68 -13.13 4.38
CA ASP A 26 -6.70 -14.17 4.24
C ASP A 26 -7.94 -13.92 5.13
N ALA A 27 -7.75 -13.24 6.25
CA ALA A 27 -8.83 -12.90 7.17
C ALA A 27 -9.66 -11.68 6.71
N GLN A 28 -9.18 -10.91 5.73
CA GLN A 28 -9.90 -9.74 5.26
C GLN A 28 -11.01 -10.12 4.27
N VAL A 29 -12.09 -9.34 4.29
CA VAL A 29 -13.09 -9.36 3.23
C VAL A 29 -12.50 -8.62 2.02
N ALA A 30 -12.33 -9.32 0.91
CA ALA A 30 -11.62 -8.81 -0.28
C ALA A 30 -12.17 -7.45 -0.76
N GLU A 31 -13.49 -7.27 -0.71
CA GLU A 31 -14.16 -6.03 -1.12
C GLU A 31 -13.82 -4.81 -0.26
N THR A 32 -13.21 -5.02 0.90
CA THR A 32 -12.76 -3.93 1.79
C THR A 32 -11.32 -3.50 1.52
N LEU A 33 -10.59 -4.23 0.69
CA LEU A 33 -9.19 -3.95 0.34
C LEU A 33 -9.09 -3.15 -0.95
N TYR A 34 -8.28 -2.10 -0.91
CA TYR A 34 -7.99 -1.20 -2.02
C TYR A 34 -6.49 -1.07 -2.22
N LEU A 35 -6.07 -0.84 -3.45
CA LEU A 35 -4.68 -0.52 -3.81
C LEU A 35 -4.65 0.87 -4.45
N SER A 36 -3.61 1.66 -4.18
CA SER A 36 -3.41 2.91 -4.90
C SER A 36 -2.66 2.69 -6.22
N THR A 37 -2.91 3.55 -7.20
CA THR A 37 -2.09 3.59 -8.42
C THR A 37 -0.62 3.92 -8.12
N VAL A 38 -0.35 4.61 -7.02
CA VAL A 38 1.01 4.91 -6.54
C VAL A 38 1.72 3.63 -6.11
N SER A 39 1.07 2.80 -5.28
CA SER A 39 1.62 1.50 -4.88
C SER A 39 1.76 0.54 -6.08
N LEU A 40 0.79 0.56 -6.99
CA LEU A 40 0.89 -0.21 -8.24
C LEU A 40 2.11 0.22 -9.05
N ALA A 41 2.36 1.51 -9.19
CA ALA A 41 3.53 2.04 -9.89
C ALA A 41 4.84 1.59 -9.24
N GLU A 42 4.92 1.58 -7.91
CA GLU A 42 6.10 1.07 -7.18
C GLU A 42 6.32 -0.42 -7.43
N LEU A 43 5.26 -1.22 -7.44
CA LEU A 43 5.34 -2.66 -7.73
C LEU A 43 5.82 -2.92 -9.17
N LEU A 44 5.26 -2.20 -10.14
CA LEU A 44 5.65 -2.29 -11.54
C LEU A 44 7.10 -1.84 -11.76
N PHE A 45 7.50 -0.75 -11.12
CA PHE A 45 8.89 -0.28 -11.14
C PHE A 45 9.85 -1.34 -10.59
N GLY A 46 9.52 -1.98 -9.48
CA GLY A 46 10.34 -3.03 -8.89
C GLY A 46 10.57 -4.21 -9.85
N VAL A 47 9.55 -4.59 -10.61
CA VAL A 47 9.66 -5.63 -11.64
C VAL A 47 10.50 -5.17 -12.83
N GLU A 48 10.23 -3.98 -13.36
CA GLU A 48 10.97 -3.42 -14.50
C GLU A 48 12.46 -3.21 -14.19
N ASN A 49 12.79 -2.95 -12.93
CA ASN A 49 14.17 -2.75 -12.46
C ASN A 49 14.98 -4.05 -12.34
N LEU A 50 14.35 -5.21 -12.48
CA LEU A 50 15.04 -6.50 -12.51
C LEU A 50 15.75 -6.70 -13.86
N PRO A 51 16.88 -7.46 -13.90
CA PRO A 51 17.48 -7.88 -15.15
C PRO A 51 16.48 -8.61 -16.06
N ALA A 52 16.55 -8.37 -17.36
CA ALA A 52 15.73 -9.08 -18.34
C ALA A 52 15.97 -10.59 -18.23
N GLY A 53 14.90 -11.39 -18.27
CA GLY A 53 14.99 -12.84 -18.21
C GLY A 53 13.72 -13.48 -17.65
N LYS A 54 13.83 -14.79 -17.38
CA LYS A 54 12.69 -15.62 -16.94
C LYS A 54 12.11 -15.15 -15.60
N ARG A 55 12.98 -14.77 -14.65
CA ARG A 55 12.54 -14.30 -13.31
C ARG A 55 11.68 -13.04 -13.40
N ARG A 56 12.12 -12.06 -14.20
CA ARG A 56 11.36 -10.82 -14.42
C ARG A 56 10.01 -11.10 -15.06
N LYS A 57 9.97 -11.95 -16.09
CA LYS A 57 8.72 -12.34 -16.77
C LYS A 57 7.76 -13.08 -15.83
N ALA A 58 8.28 -14.02 -15.05
CA ALA A 58 7.47 -14.77 -14.10
C ALA A 58 6.89 -13.88 -13.00
N LEU A 59 7.70 -12.94 -12.49
CA LEU A 59 7.26 -12.01 -11.45
C LEU A 59 6.26 -10.99 -12.00
N ALA A 60 6.47 -10.48 -13.22
CA ALA A 60 5.52 -9.60 -13.90
C ALA A 60 4.15 -10.27 -14.08
N PHE A 61 4.15 -11.52 -14.55
CA PHE A 61 2.93 -12.31 -14.72
C PHE A 61 2.22 -12.55 -13.39
N SER A 62 2.97 -13.00 -12.37
CA SER A 62 2.42 -13.26 -11.03
C SER A 62 1.84 -12.01 -10.38
N LEU A 63 2.51 -10.88 -10.52
CA LEU A 63 2.04 -9.59 -10.00
C LEU A 63 0.73 -9.18 -10.67
N GLN A 64 0.66 -9.23 -12.00
CA GLN A 64 -0.54 -8.88 -12.75
C GLN A 64 -1.73 -9.77 -12.35
N GLU A 65 -1.53 -11.09 -12.34
CA GLU A 65 -2.59 -12.04 -11.97
C GLU A 65 -3.10 -11.81 -10.54
N LYS A 66 -2.20 -11.71 -9.56
CA LYS A 66 -2.57 -11.56 -8.15
C LYS A 66 -3.20 -10.20 -7.86
N VAL A 67 -2.65 -9.13 -8.41
CA VAL A 67 -3.18 -7.77 -8.20
C VAL A 67 -4.57 -7.64 -8.81
N MET A 68 -4.75 -8.10 -10.04
CA MET A 68 -6.06 -8.04 -10.70
C MET A 68 -7.09 -8.94 -10.04
N ALA A 69 -6.69 -10.13 -9.59
CA ALA A 69 -7.59 -11.04 -8.88
C ALA A 69 -8.05 -10.49 -7.53
N LEU A 70 -7.14 -9.84 -6.78
CA LEU A 70 -7.44 -9.33 -5.45
C LEU A 70 -8.16 -7.98 -5.49
N PHE A 71 -7.69 -7.03 -6.31
CA PHE A 71 -8.16 -5.65 -6.28
C PHE A 71 -9.12 -5.30 -7.42
N GLY A 72 -8.88 -5.78 -8.65
CA GLY A 72 -9.73 -5.47 -9.79
C GLY A 72 -10.00 -3.97 -9.94
N GLU A 73 -11.26 -3.58 -9.84
CA GLU A 73 -11.71 -2.18 -9.92
C GLU A 73 -11.40 -1.36 -8.66
N ARG A 74 -10.90 -2.00 -7.59
CA ARG A 74 -10.53 -1.32 -6.35
C ARG A 74 -9.09 -0.79 -6.36
N ILE A 75 -8.57 -0.47 -7.52
CA ILE A 75 -7.33 0.29 -7.69
C ILE A 75 -7.72 1.76 -7.84
N VAL A 76 -7.31 2.58 -6.87
CA VAL A 76 -7.76 3.97 -6.74
C VAL A 76 -6.66 4.97 -7.07
N PRO A 77 -6.98 6.03 -7.85
CA PRO A 77 -5.99 6.99 -8.29
C PRO A 77 -5.70 8.07 -7.25
N PHE A 78 -4.55 8.72 -7.42
CA PHE A 78 -4.26 10.02 -6.83
C PHE A 78 -5.06 11.09 -7.60
N ASP A 79 -6.27 11.34 -7.12
CA ASP A 79 -7.25 12.23 -7.78
C ASP A 79 -7.23 13.65 -7.21
N LEU A 80 -8.18 14.47 -7.61
CA LEU A 80 -8.28 15.87 -7.19
C LEU A 80 -8.45 16.01 -5.66
N ALA A 81 -9.28 15.18 -5.05
CA ALA A 81 -9.48 15.19 -3.60
C ALA A 81 -8.21 14.78 -2.85
N ALA A 82 -7.50 13.77 -3.36
CA ALA A 82 -6.21 13.36 -2.81
C ALA A 82 -5.14 14.45 -2.97
N ALA A 83 -5.12 15.18 -4.07
CA ALA A 83 -4.20 16.32 -4.26
C ALA A 83 -4.40 17.40 -3.19
N ALA A 84 -5.64 17.74 -2.87
CA ALA A 84 -5.95 18.69 -1.79
C ALA A 84 -5.51 18.18 -0.41
N ALA A 85 -5.77 16.91 -0.11
CA ALA A 85 -5.33 16.27 1.12
C ALA A 85 -3.80 16.21 1.24
N TYR A 86 -3.11 15.93 0.15
CA TYR A 86 -1.64 15.89 0.06
C TYR A 86 -1.00 17.19 0.56
N ALA A 87 -1.45 18.32 0.07
CA ALA A 87 -0.90 19.62 0.46
C ALA A 87 -0.98 19.83 1.98
N LYS A 88 -2.11 19.51 2.58
CA LYS A 88 -2.33 19.64 4.04
C LYS A 88 -1.45 18.68 4.83
N ILE A 89 -1.35 17.43 4.37
CA ILE A 89 -0.56 16.36 5.02
C ILE A 89 0.93 16.75 5.04
N VAL A 90 1.48 17.14 3.89
CA VAL A 90 2.90 17.48 3.76
C VAL A 90 3.27 18.68 4.64
N VAL A 91 2.45 19.73 4.63
CA VAL A 91 2.69 20.91 5.46
C VAL A 91 2.63 20.55 6.96
N ARG A 92 1.64 19.77 7.36
CA ARG A 92 1.51 19.33 8.76
C ARG A 92 2.70 18.48 9.20
N ALA A 93 3.12 17.52 8.40
CA ALA A 93 4.23 16.64 8.71
C ALA A 93 5.55 17.43 8.84
N ARG A 94 5.82 18.35 7.93
CA ARG A 94 6.99 19.25 7.99
C ARG A 94 6.99 20.10 9.25
N ARG A 95 5.86 20.70 9.61
CA ARG A 95 5.73 21.53 10.82
C ARG A 95 5.98 20.75 12.10
N ARG A 96 5.69 19.44 12.10
CA ARG A 96 5.94 18.55 13.23
C ARG A 96 7.35 17.93 13.23
N GLY A 97 8.19 18.29 12.25
CA GLY A 97 9.54 17.75 12.12
C GLY A 97 9.61 16.31 11.60
N HIS A 98 8.54 15.82 10.97
CA HIS A 98 8.45 14.46 10.40
C HIS A 98 8.17 14.51 8.90
N PRO A 99 9.18 14.88 8.07
CA PRO A 99 9.00 14.91 6.62
C PRO A 99 8.68 13.52 6.09
N ILE A 100 7.75 13.47 5.12
CA ILE A 100 7.29 12.23 4.50
C ILE A 100 7.78 12.22 3.04
N SER A 101 8.12 11.05 2.51
CA SER A 101 8.43 10.90 1.09
C SER A 101 7.22 11.27 0.23
N VAL A 102 7.46 11.64 -1.03
CA VAL A 102 6.39 11.99 -1.96
C VAL A 102 5.41 10.82 -2.13
N ALA A 103 5.93 9.62 -2.32
CA ALA A 103 5.09 8.43 -2.52
C ALA A 103 4.22 8.13 -1.29
N ASP A 104 4.81 8.12 -0.09
CA ASP A 104 4.06 7.89 1.15
C ASP A 104 3.00 8.97 1.40
N ALA A 105 3.35 10.22 1.13
CA ALA A 105 2.40 11.34 1.26
C ALA A 105 1.24 11.23 0.26
N GLN A 106 1.49 10.75 -0.96
CA GLN A 106 0.44 10.50 -1.95
C GLN A 106 -0.48 9.36 -1.53
N ILE A 107 0.08 8.25 -1.03
CA ILE A 107 -0.71 7.12 -0.53
C ILE A 107 -1.55 7.57 0.68
N ALA A 108 -0.94 8.28 1.63
CA ALA A 108 -1.64 8.82 2.79
C ALA A 108 -2.78 9.78 2.38
N ALA A 109 -2.55 10.60 1.37
CA ALA A 109 -3.54 11.54 0.84
C ALA A 109 -4.75 10.83 0.21
N ILE A 110 -4.50 9.76 -0.55
CA ILE A 110 -5.56 8.92 -1.12
C ILE A 110 -6.41 8.32 0.01
N ALA A 111 -5.76 7.77 1.03
CA ALA A 111 -6.45 7.19 2.18
C ALA A 111 -7.26 8.24 2.95
N ALA A 112 -6.67 9.40 3.24
CA ALA A 112 -7.32 10.48 3.96
C ALA A 112 -8.55 11.01 3.21
N ALA A 113 -8.44 11.24 1.91
CA ALA A 113 -9.55 11.71 1.08
C ALA A 113 -10.73 10.75 1.03
N ARG A 114 -10.46 9.45 1.17
CA ARG A 114 -11.47 8.38 1.13
C ARG A 114 -11.88 7.91 2.53
N ARG A 115 -11.26 8.41 3.58
CA ARG A 115 -11.45 7.97 4.97
C ARG A 115 -11.13 6.47 5.15
N PHE A 116 -10.07 6.02 4.50
CA PHE A 116 -9.56 4.65 4.65
C PHE A 116 -8.47 4.60 5.70
N SER A 117 -8.29 3.42 6.31
CA SER A 117 -7.05 3.07 7.02
C SER A 117 -5.99 2.63 6.03
N VAL A 118 -4.73 2.71 6.41
CA VAL A 118 -3.60 2.18 5.61
C VAL A 118 -3.05 0.94 6.28
N ALA A 119 -2.95 -0.17 5.55
CA ALA A 119 -2.23 -1.35 5.99
C ALA A 119 -0.79 -1.26 5.50
N THR A 120 0.15 -1.19 6.44
CA THR A 120 1.58 -1.00 6.14
C THR A 120 2.47 -1.57 7.24
N ARG A 121 3.71 -1.91 6.88
CA ARG A 121 4.78 -2.21 7.84
C ARG A 121 5.43 -0.93 8.38
N ASP A 122 5.55 0.09 7.54
CA ASP A 122 6.18 1.36 7.87
C ASP A 122 5.13 2.36 8.39
N GLU A 123 4.89 2.33 9.69
CA GLU A 123 3.82 3.09 10.32
C GLU A 123 4.12 4.60 10.42
N ALA A 124 5.40 4.97 10.58
CA ALA A 124 5.78 6.33 10.93
C ALA A 124 5.29 7.42 9.97
N PRO A 125 5.44 7.30 8.63
CA PRO A 125 4.95 8.32 7.72
C PRO A 125 3.43 8.49 7.76
N PHE A 126 2.70 7.40 7.92
CA PHE A 126 1.23 7.45 7.95
C PHE A 126 0.70 7.99 9.28
N ASN A 127 1.36 7.67 10.39
CA ASN A 127 1.07 8.29 11.68
C ASN A 127 1.34 9.80 11.64
N ALA A 128 2.45 10.22 11.03
CA ALA A 128 2.77 11.64 10.82
C ALA A 128 1.74 12.35 9.93
N ALA A 129 1.16 11.63 8.97
CA ALA A 129 0.09 12.12 8.11
C ALA A 129 -1.29 12.18 8.83
N GLY A 130 -1.44 11.56 9.98
CA GLY A 130 -2.69 11.51 10.72
C GLY A 130 -3.70 10.52 10.15
N VAL A 131 -3.24 9.51 9.43
CA VAL A 131 -4.07 8.45 8.84
C VAL A 131 -4.08 7.23 9.77
N PRO A 132 -5.24 6.57 9.99
CA PRO A 132 -5.28 5.33 10.78
C PRO A 132 -4.42 4.24 10.13
N VAL A 133 -3.61 3.54 10.93
CA VAL A 133 -2.66 2.53 10.47
C VAL A 133 -3.00 1.16 11.04
N ILE A 134 -2.88 0.14 10.20
CA ILE A 134 -2.91 -1.27 10.57
C ILE A 134 -1.57 -1.87 10.16
N ASN A 135 -0.87 -2.53 11.08
CA ASN A 135 0.37 -3.22 10.76
C ASN A 135 0.15 -4.73 10.78
N PRO A 136 0.07 -5.40 9.62
CA PRO A 136 -0.18 -6.84 9.53
C PRO A 136 0.90 -7.71 10.18
N TRP A 137 2.13 -7.20 10.38
CA TRP A 137 3.21 -7.93 11.05
C TRP A 137 3.03 -7.99 12.56
N THR A 138 2.32 -7.04 13.14
CA THR A 138 2.08 -6.94 14.59
C THR A 138 0.63 -7.08 14.98
N ALA A 139 -0.30 -6.95 14.05
CA ALA A 139 -1.71 -7.21 14.29
C ALA A 139 -1.86 -8.66 14.73
N GLY A 140 -2.31 -8.87 15.97
CA GLY A 140 -2.62 -10.21 16.46
C GLY A 140 -3.64 -10.87 15.53
N ALA A 141 -3.59 -12.20 15.42
CA ALA A 141 -4.68 -12.93 14.82
C ALA A 141 -5.97 -12.46 15.54
N ALA A 142 -6.95 -12.02 14.76
CA ALA A 142 -8.26 -11.67 15.32
C ALA A 142 -8.75 -12.84 16.18
N PRO A 143 -9.25 -12.59 17.39
CA PRO A 143 -9.74 -13.66 18.25
C PRO A 143 -10.85 -14.45 17.59
#